data_391bce6be04cc32bc3a6f1dc7c91198b
#
_entry.id   391bce6be04cc32bc3a6f1dc7c91198b
#
_cell.length_a   1.000
_cell.length_b   1.000
_cell.length_c   1.000
_cell.angle_alpha   90.00
_cell.angle_beta   90.00
_cell.angle_gamma   90.00
#
_symmetry.space_group_name_H-M   'P 1'
#
loop_
_entity.id
_entity.type
_entity.pdbx_description
1 polymer ?
#
loop_
_entity_poly.entity_id
_entity_poly.type
_entity_poly.pdbx_seq_one_letter_code
_entity_poly.pdbx_strand_id
1 'polypeptide(L)'
;MLASAGKLGAEDPAARGLPAGPATKWKKSDFQPAEACKSCHPQHYEEWRGSMHAYAITDPVFHAMHKLAQEETGGEIGDFCIKCHAPVGTGIGEVTGKTRSAEGLSDISLAGVSCEVCHRGITLEKGHPGNARFEIHPGAAVVGGLPNPQATPAHDSVTNDSLKNPDFCGSCHNVSNRRGVKIEKPHDEFIASTYPERNTGCLNCHMQTYTGRATPDGPLRNRLHRHNFIGVDVAVTPFPRMGYQRREIAAFLRTAAKMTVAAPRQAVAGEAFKIDVHVKNVGAGHNLPTGPSTEREMWLEVIATSSDGRP
;
A
#
# COMPACT_ATOMS: atom_id res chain seq x y z
N MET A 1 -35.15 8.03 -35.43
CA MET A 1 -33.80 7.76 -35.98
C MET A 1 -32.93 7.29 -34.84
N LEU A 2 -32.71 5.98 -34.75
CA LEU A 2 -31.87 5.35 -33.74
C LEU A 2 -30.42 5.45 -34.21
N ALA A 3 -29.59 6.21 -33.50
CA ALA A 3 -28.16 6.26 -33.76
C ALA A 3 -27.51 4.94 -33.32
N SER A 4 -26.84 4.29 -34.25
CA SER A 4 -26.08 3.04 -34.04
C SER A 4 -24.98 3.27 -33.06
N ALA A 5 -24.94 2.44 -31.99
CA ALA A 5 -23.79 2.32 -31.07
C ALA A 5 -22.58 1.81 -31.86
N GLY A 6 -21.61 2.68 -32.06
CA GLY A 6 -20.32 2.33 -32.62
C GLY A 6 -19.62 1.31 -31.74
N LYS A 7 -19.12 0.24 -32.33
CA LYS A 7 -18.25 -0.74 -31.73
C LYS A 7 -17.00 -0.02 -31.17
N LEU A 8 -16.85 0.01 -29.87
CA LEU A 8 -15.57 0.32 -29.21
C LEU A 8 -14.63 -0.86 -29.47
N GLY A 9 -13.90 -0.77 -30.57
CA GLY A 9 -12.83 -1.69 -30.87
C GLY A 9 -11.50 -1.05 -30.44
N ALA A 10 -10.95 -1.58 -29.42
CA ALA A 10 -9.53 -1.80 -29.13
C ALA A 10 -9.49 -2.46 -27.76
N GLU A 11 -9.34 -3.76 -27.74
CA GLU A 11 -9.11 -4.49 -26.49
C GLU A 11 -7.83 -3.96 -25.87
N ASP A 12 -7.96 -3.27 -24.73
CA ASP A 12 -6.85 -2.89 -23.87
C ASP A 12 -6.09 -4.18 -23.49
N PRO A 13 -4.78 -4.30 -23.80
CA PRO A 13 -3.99 -5.45 -23.39
C PRO A 13 -4.03 -5.71 -21.88
N ALA A 14 -4.32 -4.68 -21.06
CA ALA A 14 -4.52 -4.80 -19.61
C ALA A 14 -5.84 -5.50 -19.24
N ALA A 15 -6.82 -5.53 -20.15
CA ALA A 15 -8.10 -6.23 -19.97
C ALA A 15 -8.05 -7.72 -20.36
N ARG A 16 -6.96 -8.20 -20.92
CA ARG A 16 -6.77 -9.63 -21.20
C ARG A 16 -6.57 -10.37 -19.89
N GLY A 17 -7.65 -10.94 -19.45
CA GLY A 17 -7.80 -11.94 -18.41
C GLY A 17 -6.75 -11.93 -17.31
N LEU A 18 -7.16 -11.57 -16.10
CA LEU A 18 -6.45 -12.07 -14.93
C LEU A 18 -6.25 -13.56 -15.19
N PRO A 19 -5.01 -14.08 -15.19
CA PRO A 19 -4.81 -15.53 -15.34
C PRO A 19 -5.69 -16.22 -14.31
N ALA A 20 -6.38 -17.28 -14.70
CA ALA A 20 -7.04 -18.19 -13.77
C ALA A 20 -6.08 -18.39 -12.60
N GLY A 21 -6.59 -18.33 -11.35
CA GLY A 21 -5.79 -18.31 -10.15
C GLY A 21 -4.62 -19.30 -10.26
N PRO A 22 -3.44 -18.97 -9.77
CA PRO A 22 -2.27 -19.78 -10.02
C PRO A 22 -2.54 -21.20 -9.53
N ALA A 23 -2.29 -22.17 -10.38
CA ALA A 23 -1.89 -23.47 -9.90
C ALA A 23 -0.81 -23.20 -8.85
N THR A 24 -0.91 -23.82 -7.67
CA THR A 24 0.02 -23.63 -6.54
C THR A 24 1.45 -23.63 -7.06
N LYS A 25 2.05 -22.42 -7.09
CA LYS A 25 3.40 -22.27 -7.64
C LYS A 25 4.45 -22.79 -6.67
N TRP A 26 4.14 -22.73 -5.36
CA TRP A 26 5.09 -22.94 -4.28
C TRP A 26 4.55 -23.89 -3.22
N LYS A 27 5.45 -24.46 -2.44
CA LYS A 27 5.14 -25.20 -1.22
C LYS A 27 5.30 -24.25 -0.04
N LYS A 28 4.58 -24.49 1.05
CA LYS A 28 4.71 -23.74 2.29
C LYS A 28 6.16 -23.76 2.83
N SER A 29 6.85 -24.90 2.66
CA SER A 29 8.26 -25.07 3.05
C SER A 29 9.26 -24.20 2.26
N ASP A 30 8.84 -23.58 1.17
CA ASP A 30 9.70 -22.71 0.38
C ASP A 30 9.87 -21.31 1.02
N PHE A 31 9.05 -21.01 2.04
CA PHE A 31 9.04 -19.73 2.76
C PHE A 31 9.37 -19.90 4.23
N GLN A 32 9.95 -18.85 4.81
CA GLN A 32 10.15 -18.75 6.24
C GLN A 32 9.06 -17.86 6.87
N PRO A 33 8.57 -18.18 8.09
CA PRO A 33 7.72 -17.27 8.81
C PRO A 33 8.48 -15.96 9.09
N ALA A 34 7.77 -14.83 9.10
CA ALA A 34 8.39 -13.52 9.31
C ALA A 34 9.18 -13.44 10.65
N GLU A 35 8.78 -14.22 11.65
CA GLU A 35 9.46 -14.37 12.93
C GLU A 35 10.92 -14.85 12.81
N ALA A 36 11.23 -15.62 11.77
CA ALA A 36 12.60 -16.07 11.53
C ALA A 36 13.57 -14.90 11.27
N CYS A 37 13.05 -13.80 10.70
CA CYS A 37 13.85 -12.59 10.46
C CYS A 37 14.11 -11.79 11.74
N LYS A 38 13.27 -11.94 12.77
CA LYS A 38 13.30 -11.16 14.00
C LYS A 38 14.61 -11.26 14.76
N SER A 39 15.22 -12.44 14.79
CA SER A 39 16.46 -12.68 15.57
C SER A 39 17.62 -11.80 15.10
N CYS A 40 17.69 -11.54 13.79
CA CYS A 40 18.73 -10.70 13.19
C CYS A 40 18.25 -9.29 12.84
N HIS A 41 16.96 -9.11 12.53
CA HIS A 41 16.37 -7.83 12.15
C HIS A 41 15.25 -7.37 13.12
N PRO A 42 15.51 -7.29 14.45
CA PRO A 42 14.45 -7.06 15.44
C PRO A 42 13.70 -5.74 15.22
N GLN A 43 14.39 -4.67 14.85
CA GLN A 43 13.76 -3.38 14.61
C GLN A 43 12.84 -3.41 13.38
N HIS A 44 13.31 -3.94 12.25
CA HIS A 44 12.52 -4.02 11.02
C HIS A 44 11.31 -4.93 11.19
N TYR A 45 11.48 -6.05 11.91
CA TYR A 45 10.37 -6.92 12.26
C TYR A 45 9.32 -6.21 13.13
N GLU A 46 9.74 -5.50 14.19
CA GLU A 46 8.82 -4.78 15.07
C GLU A 46 8.08 -3.65 14.33
N GLU A 47 8.74 -2.98 13.38
CA GLU A 47 8.12 -1.97 12.55
C GLU A 47 7.10 -2.59 11.60
N TRP A 48 7.49 -3.65 10.87
CA TRP A 48 6.63 -4.35 9.92
C TRP A 48 5.42 -4.99 10.59
N ARG A 49 5.57 -5.70 11.70
CA ARG A 49 4.45 -6.39 12.36
C ARG A 49 3.37 -5.45 12.88
N GLY A 50 3.67 -4.16 13.02
CA GLY A 50 2.70 -3.11 13.37
C GLY A 50 2.17 -2.34 12.16
N SER A 51 2.50 -2.74 10.94
CA SER A 51 2.11 -2.07 9.71
C SER A 51 0.84 -2.65 9.09
N MET A 52 0.22 -1.88 8.20
CA MET A 52 -0.94 -2.36 7.43
C MET A 52 -0.57 -3.46 6.43
N HIS A 53 0.70 -3.61 6.05
CA HIS A 53 1.16 -4.75 5.25
C HIS A 53 1.05 -6.08 6.01
N ALA A 54 1.43 -6.10 7.29
CA ALA A 54 1.24 -7.27 8.13
C ALA A 54 -0.25 -7.51 8.48
N TYR A 55 -1.06 -6.45 8.52
CA TYR A 55 -2.50 -6.52 8.80
C TYR A 55 -3.34 -6.94 7.59
N ALA A 56 -2.80 -6.87 6.37
CA ALA A 56 -3.53 -6.91 5.12
C ALA A 56 -4.52 -8.09 4.98
N ILE A 57 -4.16 -9.29 5.45
CA ILE A 57 -5.04 -10.46 5.37
C ILE A 57 -5.91 -10.64 6.62
N THR A 58 -5.56 -10.02 7.73
CA THR A 58 -6.32 -10.10 8.98
C THR A 58 -7.35 -8.98 9.13
N ASP A 59 -7.35 -8.02 8.21
CA ASP A 59 -8.25 -6.88 8.21
C ASP A 59 -9.71 -7.29 7.95
N PRO A 60 -10.64 -7.10 8.90
CA PRO A 60 -12.05 -7.43 8.71
C PRO A 60 -12.73 -6.55 7.65
N VAL A 61 -12.24 -5.31 7.44
CA VAL A 61 -12.76 -4.42 6.37
C VAL A 61 -12.44 -5.03 5.02
N PHE A 62 -11.19 -5.48 4.83
CA PHE A 62 -10.79 -6.19 3.61
C PHE A 62 -11.67 -7.42 3.36
N HIS A 63 -11.91 -8.26 4.38
CA HIS A 63 -12.76 -9.45 4.22
C HIS A 63 -14.20 -9.10 3.87
N ALA A 64 -14.76 -8.04 4.44
CA ALA A 64 -16.10 -7.57 4.12
C ALA A 64 -16.21 -7.11 2.66
N MET A 65 -15.25 -6.28 2.20
CA MET A 65 -15.20 -5.80 0.82
C MET A 65 -14.90 -6.93 -0.17
N HIS A 66 -14.02 -7.86 0.17
CA HIS A 66 -13.74 -9.03 -0.65
C HIS A 66 -14.97 -9.92 -0.82
N LYS A 67 -15.71 -10.15 0.28
CA LYS A 67 -16.99 -10.90 0.25
C LYS A 67 -17.98 -10.22 -0.68
N LEU A 68 -18.22 -8.92 -0.51
CA LEU A 68 -19.11 -8.14 -1.37
C LEU A 68 -18.72 -8.25 -2.85
N ALA A 69 -17.43 -8.07 -3.15
CA ALA A 69 -16.95 -8.17 -4.53
C ALA A 69 -17.15 -9.57 -5.13
N GLN A 70 -17.01 -10.64 -4.34
CA GLN A 70 -17.32 -12.01 -4.80
C GLN A 70 -18.81 -12.19 -5.07
N GLU A 71 -19.68 -11.67 -4.22
CA GLU A 71 -21.13 -11.74 -4.36
C GLU A 71 -21.61 -10.98 -5.60
N GLU A 72 -21.17 -9.72 -5.76
CA GLU A 72 -21.55 -8.85 -6.88
C GLU A 72 -21.05 -9.35 -8.24
N THR A 73 -20.01 -10.16 -8.27
CA THR A 73 -19.45 -10.72 -9.50
C THR A 73 -19.79 -12.20 -9.70
N GLY A 74 -20.65 -12.79 -8.86
CA GLY A 74 -20.94 -14.23 -8.91
C GLY A 74 -19.69 -15.10 -8.74
N GLY A 75 -18.65 -14.61 -8.05
CA GLY A 75 -17.38 -15.28 -7.85
C GLY A 75 -16.37 -15.10 -8.98
N GLU A 76 -16.71 -14.40 -10.07
CA GLU A 76 -15.81 -14.20 -11.22
C GLU A 76 -14.55 -13.40 -10.87
N ILE A 77 -14.59 -12.57 -9.81
CA ILE A 77 -13.43 -11.80 -9.38
C ILE A 77 -12.29 -12.72 -8.90
N GLY A 78 -12.62 -13.95 -8.44
CA GLY A 78 -11.62 -14.95 -8.05
C GLY A 78 -10.63 -14.44 -7.03
N ASP A 79 -9.33 -14.65 -7.28
CA ASP A 79 -8.22 -14.28 -6.38
C ASP A 79 -7.76 -12.83 -6.56
N PHE A 80 -8.47 -11.99 -7.28
CA PHE A 80 -8.03 -10.65 -7.67
C PHE A 80 -7.55 -9.80 -6.50
N CYS A 81 -8.36 -9.67 -5.44
CA CYS A 81 -8.01 -8.85 -4.26
C CYS A 81 -6.93 -9.53 -3.40
N ILE A 82 -7.04 -10.83 -3.23
CA ILE A 82 -6.23 -11.62 -2.31
C ILE A 82 -4.76 -11.69 -2.72
N LYS A 83 -4.46 -11.64 -4.03
CA LYS A 83 -3.08 -11.68 -4.54
C LYS A 83 -2.18 -10.58 -3.96
N CYS A 84 -2.75 -9.40 -3.66
CA CYS A 84 -2.00 -8.31 -3.04
C CYS A 84 -2.04 -8.38 -1.51
N HIS A 85 -3.15 -8.86 -0.92
CA HIS A 85 -3.33 -8.89 0.53
C HIS A 85 -2.69 -10.10 1.22
N ALA A 86 -2.47 -11.21 0.49
CA ALA A 86 -1.75 -12.39 0.95
C ALA A 86 -0.99 -13.06 -0.20
N PRO A 87 0.06 -12.43 -0.76
CA PRO A 87 0.71 -12.93 -1.97
C PRO A 87 1.29 -14.33 -1.82
N VAL A 88 1.95 -14.60 -0.70
CA VAL A 88 2.51 -15.93 -0.41
C VAL A 88 1.38 -16.94 -0.16
N GLY A 89 0.39 -16.59 0.68
CA GLY A 89 -0.76 -17.44 0.96
C GLY A 89 -1.52 -17.85 -0.29
N THR A 90 -1.66 -16.94 -1.26
CA THR A 90 -2.25 -17.22 -2.57
C THR A 90 -1.35 -18.13 -3.41
N GLY A 91 -0.04 -17.86 -3.41
CA GLY A 91 0.92 -18.63 -4.19
C GLY A 91 1.09 -20.08 -3.72
N ILE A 92 0.92 -20.37 -2.42
CA ILE A 92 0.91 -21.73 -1.86
C ILE A 92 -0.49 -22.38 -1.89
N GLY A 93 -1.52 -21.64 -2.35
CA GLY A 93 -2.89 -22.16 -2.48
C GLY A 93 -3.68 -22.24 -1.18
N GLU A 94 -3.17 -21.69 -0.06
CA GLU A 94 -3.88 -21.69 1.22
C GLU A 94 -4.94 -20.57 1.27
N VAL A 95 -4.69 -19.46 0.58
CA VAL A 95 -5.60 -18.32 0.46
C VAL A 95 -6.14 -18.24 -0.97
N THR A 96 -7.45 -18.20 -1.11
CA THR A 96 -8.13 -18.19 -2.42
C THR A 96 -9.27 -17.20 -2.44
N GLY A 97 -9.87 -16.94 -3.60
CA GLY A 97 -11.09 -16.15 -3.74
C GLY A 97 -12.26 -16.62 -2.87
N LYS A 98 -12.20 -17.82 -2.31
CA LYS A 98 -13.19 -18.36 -1.37
C LYS A 98 -12.88 -18.07 0.10
N THR A 99 -11.70 -17.59 0.43
CA THR A 99 -11.30 -17.25 1.79
C THR A 99 -12.15 -16.09 2.31
N ARG A 100 -12.77 -16.24 3.47
CA ARG A 100 -13.71 -15.27 4.07
C ARG A 100 -13.23 -14.72 5.41
N SER A 101 -12.19 -15.30 5.98
CA SER A 101 -11.56 -14.86 7.22
C SER A 101 -10.12 -15.32 7.25
N ALA A 102 -9.34 -14.79 8.18
CA ALA A 102 -7.97 -15.23 8.44
C ALA A 102 -7.90 -16.46 9.37
N GLU A 103 -9.05 -16.95 9.86
CA GLU A 103 -9.10 -18.08 10.78
C GLU A 103 -8.60 -19.37 10.12
N GLY A 104 -7.74 -20.09 10.83
CA GLY A 104 -7.16 -21.35 10.37
C GLY A 104 -6.02 -21.23 9.34
N LEU A 105 -5.67 -20.01 8.92
CA LEU A 105 -4.50 -19.80 8.06
C LEU A 105 -3.19 -20.03 8.83
N SER A 106 -2.18 -20.49 8.12
CA SER A 106 -0.84 -20.64 8.69
C SER A 106 -0.14 -19.29 8.92
N ASP A 107 0.89 -19.28 9.78
CA ASP A 107 1.69 -18.07 10.06
C ASP A 107 2.27 -17.46 8.78
N ILE A 108 2.61 -18.27 7.79
CA ILE A 108 3.09 -17.84 6.47
C ILE A 108 2.03 -16.98 5.77
N SER A 109 0.77 -17.46 5.75
CA SER A 109 -0.34 -16.75 5.11
C SER A 109 -0.82 -15.56 5.96
N LEU A 110 -0.85 -15.71 7.29
CA LEU A 110 -1.22 -14.64 8.23
C LEU A 110 -0.26 -13.44 8.19
N ALA A 111 0.97 -13.64 7.70
CA ALA A 111 1.94 -12.56 7.55
C ALA A 111 1.54 -11.51 6.48
N GLY A 112 0.46 -11.73 5.71
CA GLY A 112 -0.01 -10.77 4.71
C GLY A 112 1.08 -10.46 3.67
N VAL A 113 1.49 -9.18 3.60
CA VAL A 113 2.64 -8.76 2.78
C VAL A 113 3.90 -8.84 3.64
N SER A 114 4.54 -10.02 3.64
CA SER A 114 5.68 -10.35 4.48
C SER A 114 7.03 -9.85 3.95
N CYS A 115 8.08 -10.08 4.72
CA CYS A 115 9.46 -9.72 4.35
C CYS A 115 9.85 -10.30 2.98
N GLU A 116 9.55 -11.57 2.73
CA GLU A 116 9.93 -12.26 1.50
C GLU A 116 9.16 -11.78 0.26
N VAL A 117 7.96 -11.20 0.44
CA VAL A 117 7.22 -10.59 -0.68
C VAL A 117 8.03 -9.47 -1.32
N CYS A 118 8.65 -8.63 -0.52
CA CYS A 118 9.47 -7.51 -1.01
C CYS A 118 10.91 -7.94 -1.28
N HIS A 119 11.53 -8.64 -0.35
CA HIS A 119 12.95 -8.96 -0.43
C HIS A 119 13.31 -10.15 -1.34
N ARG A 120 12.30 -10.83 -1.90
CA ARG A 120 12.44 -11.87 -2.95
C ARG A 120 11.53 -11.61 -4.14
N GLY A 121 10.88 -10.43 -4.16
CA GLY A 121 9.97 -10.00 -5.21
C GLY A 121 10.68 -9.24 -6.33
N ILE A 122 10.20 -9.42 -7.54
CA ILE A 122 10.57 -8.63 -8.71
C ILE A 122 9.32 -8.16 -9.46
N THR A 123 9.38 -6.97 -10.03
CA THR A 123 8.32 -6.46 -10.93
C THR A 123 8.48 -7.08 -12.31
N LEU A 124 7.38 -7.60 -12.87
CA LEU A 124 7.38 -8.23 -14.19
C LEU A 124 7.36 -7.22 -15.33
N GLU A 125 6.65 -6.10 -15.16
CA GLU A 125 6.48 -5.09 -16.19
C GLU A 125 6.97 -3.73 -15.72
N LYS A 126 8.04 -3.25 -16.31
CA LYS A 126 8.55 -1.89 -16.07
C LYS A 126 7.67 -0.87 -16.79
N GLY A 127 7.31 0.20 -16.08
CA GLY A 127 6.51 1.31 -16.62
C GLY A 127 4.99 1.06 -16.66
N HIS A 128 4.53 -0.18 -16.46
CA HIS A 128 3.10 -0.54 -16.45
C HIS A 128 2.78 -1.52 -15.32
N PRO A 129 3.12 -1.19 -14.07
CA PRO A 129 2.83 -2.06 -12.94
C PRO A 129 1.33 -2.08 -12.63
N GLY A 130 0.90 -3.08 -11.87
CA GLY A 130 -0.46 -3.17 -11.36
C GLY A 130 -1.01 -4.57 -11.36
N ASN A 131 -2.16 -4.75 -10.73
CA ASN A 131 -2.90 -6.01 -10.71
C ASN A 131 -2.06 -7.23 -10.30
N ALA A 132 -1.15 -7.06 -9.31
CA ALA A 132 -0.21 -8.07 -8.83
C ALA A 132 0.76 -8.60 -9.91
N ARG A 133 1.26 -7.73 -10.80
CA ARG A 133 2.26 -8.08 -11.81
C ARG A 133 3.66 -8.09 -11.20
N PHE A 134 3.89 -9.00 -10.29
CA PHE A 134 5.21 -9.28 -9.72
C PHE A 134 5.38 -10.79 -9.51
N GLU A 135 6.61 -11.22 -9.35
CA GLU A 135 6.95 -12.59 -8.98
C GLU A 135 7.77 -12.62 -7.70
N ILE A 136 7.57 -13.65 -6.90
CA ILE A 136 8.39 -13.96 -5.74
C ILE A 136 9.25 -15.16 -6.10
N HIS A 137 10.53 -15.11 -5.74
CA HIS A 137 11.51 -16.18 -5.99
C HIS A 137 11.96 -16.80 -4.66
N PRO A 138 11.22 -17.76 -4.10
CA PRO A 138 11.60 -18.42 -2.85
C PRO A 138 13.00 -19.03 -2.95
N GLY A 139 13.78 -18.96 -1.88
CA GLY A 139 15.15 -19.49 -1.86
C GLY A 139 16.21 -18.67 -2.63
N ALA A 140 15.81 -17.67 -3.42
CA ALA A 140 16.77 -16.75 -4.04
C ALA A 140 17.47 -15.86 -3.00
N ALA A 141 18.57 -15.20 -3.39
CA ALA A 141 19.23 -14.22 -2.56
C ALA A 141 18.27 -13.09 -2.16
N VAL A 142 18.36 -12.63 -0.92
CA VAL A 142 17.58 -11.49 -0.41
C VAL A 142 18.06 -10.21 -1.07
N VAL A 143 17.16 -9.46 -1.69
CA VAL A 143 17.47 -8.19 -2.34
C VAL A 143 17.30 -7.02 -1.37
N GLY A 144 18.18 -6.03 -1.48
CA GLY A 144 18.10 -4.78 -0.72
C GLY A 144 18.85 -3.65 -1.41
N GLY A 145 18.51 -2.42 -1.07
CA GLY A 145 19.13 -1.22 -1.66
C GLY A 145 20.42 -0.77 -0.98
N LEU A 146 20.94 -1.52 -0.01
CA LEU A 146 22.19 -1.17 0.68
C LEU A 146 23.42 -1.64 -0.12
N PRO A 147 24.44 -0.79 -0.30
CA PRO A 147 25.68 -1.20 -0.90
C PRO A 147 26.46 -2.13 0.06
N ASN A 148 27.25 -3.04 -0.52
CA ASN A 148 28.13 -3.96 0.22
C ASN A 148 27.35 -4.76 1.29
N PRO A 149 26.40 -5.64 0.89
CA PRO A 149 25.72 -6.51 1.81
C PRO A 149 26.73 -7.41 2.53
N GLN A 150 26.49 -7.68 3.81
CA GLN A 150 27.36 -8.55 4.58
C GLN A 150 27.00 -10.01 4.29
N ALA A 151 28.02 -10.85 4.14
CA ALA A 151 27.82 -12.29 4.05
C ALA A 151 27.21 -12.81 5.38
N THR A 152 26.25 -13.71 5.29
CA THR A 152 25.61 -14.34 6.45
C THR A 152 25.28 -15.80 6.14
N PRO A 153 25.36 -16.70 7.12
CA PRO A 153 24.92 -18.08 6.93
C PRO A 153 23.39 -18.22 6.82
N ALA A 154 22.63 -17.17 7.17
CA ALA A 154 21.16 -17.24 7.17
C ALA A 154 20.57 -17.10 5.76
N HIS A 155 21.19 -16.28 4.91
CA HIS A 155 20.76 -16.07 3.53
C HIS A 155 21.85 -15.36 2.71
N ASP A 156 21.85 -15.60 1.43
CA ASP A 156 22.58 -14.77 0.48
C ASP A 156 21.91 -13.40 0.34
N SER A 157 22.72 -12.38 0.07
CA SER A 157 22.24 -11.00 -0.07
C SER A 157 22.84 -10.33 -1.30
N VAL A 158 22.01 -9.61 -2.04
CA VAL A 158 22.44 -8.85 -3.21
C VAL A 158 21.95 -7.40 -3.13
N THR A 159 22.78 -6.48 -3.61
CA THR A 159 22.37 -5.11 -3.80
C THR A 159 21.55 -5.01 -5.08
N ASN A 160 20.31 -4.56 -4.95
CA ASN A 160 19.41 -4.34 -6.08
C ASN A 160 18.50 -3.15 -5.78
N ASP A 161 18.44 -2.21 -6.73
CA ASP A 161 17.64 -1.00 -6.60
C ASP A 161 16.17 -1.19 -7.04
N SER A 162 15.74 -2.42 -7.37
CA SER A 162 14.36 -2.69 -7.79
C SER A 162 13.33 -2.23 -6.76
N LEU A 163 13.62 -2.39 -5.47
CA LEU A 163 12.74 -1.93 -4.39
C LEU A 163 12.60 -0.40 -4.32
N LYS A 164 13.56 0.34 -4.89
CA LYS A 164 13.49 1.81 -4.95
C LYS A 164 12.65 2.30 -6.13
N ASN A 165 12.42 1.44 -7.13
CA ASN A 165 11.61 1.78 -8.28
C ASN A 165 10.12 1.84 -7.85
N PRO A 166 9.40 2.94 -8.13
CA PRO A 166 7.97 3.05 -7.87
C PRO A 166 7.13 1.92 -8.45
N ASP A 167 7.55 1.32 -9.57
CA ASP A 167 6.85 0.21 -10.22
C ASP A 167 6.73 -1.01 -9.30
N PHE A 168 7.68 -1.21 -8.39
CA PHE A 168 7.59 -2.31 -7.42
C PHE A 168 6.36 -2.14 -6.52
N CYS A 169 6.19 -0.97 -5.93
CA CYS A 169 5.00 -0.64 -5.12
C CYS A 169 3.74 -0.63 -5.98
N GLY A 170 3.83 -0.07 -7.18
CA GLY A 170 2.78 -0.02 -8.18
C GLY A 170 2.27 -1.40 -8.61
N SER A 171 3.06 -2.46 -8.44
CA SER A 171 2.61 -3.83 -8.73
C SER A 171 1.35 -4.21 -7.95
N CYS A 172 1.19 -3.69 -6.73
CA CYS A 172 -0.02 -3.83 -5.91
C CYS A 172 -0.83 -2.52 -5.82
N HIS A 173 -0.16 -1.37 -5.77
CA HIS A 173 -0.78 -0.05 -5.62
C HIS A 173 -1.06 0.65 -6.95
N ASN A 174 -1.56 -0.09 -7.94
CA ASN A 174 -2.10 0.41 -9.21
C ASN A 174 -3.07 -0.62 -9.77
N VAL A 175 -4.33 -0.54 -9.37
CA VAL A 175 -5.30 -1.61 -9.58
C VAL A 175 -6.40 -1.16 -10.54
N SER A 176 -6.61 -1.94 -11.59
CA SER A 176 -7.72 -1.77 -12.54
C SER A 176 -8.60 -3.00 -12.55
N ASN A 177 -9.91 -2.81 -12.60
CA ASN A 177 -10.83 -3.94 -12.80
C ASN A 177 -10.79 -4.46 -14.25
N ARG A 178 -11.54 -5.52 -14.54
CA ARG A 178 -11.60 -6.13 -15.88
C ARG A 178 -12.12 -5.20 -16.99
N ARG A 179 -12.81 -4.11 -16.61
CA ARG A 179 -13.33 -3.09 -17.55
C ARG A 179 -12.35 -1.92 -17.73
N GLY A 180 -11.13 -2.02 -17.17
CA GLY A 180 -10.13 -0.96 -17.24
C GLY A 180 -10.38 0.20 -16.28
N VAL A 181 -11.40 0.14 -15.40
CA VAL A 181 -11.66 1.18 -14.42
C VAL A 181 -10.62 1.07 -13.31
N LYS A 182 -9.95 2.18 -13.02
CA LYS A 182 -8.98 2.27 -11.93
C LYS A 182 -9.68 2.22 -10.58
N ILE A 183 -9.42 1.16 -9.81
CA ILE A 183 -9.83 1.02 -8.41
C ILE A 183 -8.85 1.77 -7.52
N GLU A 184 -7.55 1.57 -7.76
CA GLU A 184 -6.46 2.30 -7.12
C GLU A 184 -5.48 2.79 -8.18
N LYS A 185 -4.97 4.02 -8.02
CA LYS A 185 -4.02 4.60 -8.97
C LYS A 185 -2.93 5.49 -8.36
N PRO A 186 -2.53 5.30 -7.10
CA PRO A 186 -1.49 6.15 -6.50
C PRO A 186 -0.16 6.11 -7.26
N HIS A 187 0.16 4.98 -7.92
CA HIS A 187 1.33 4.89 -8.78
C HIS A 187 1.21 5.79 -10.02
N ASP A 188 0.11 5.69 -10.78
CA ASP A 188 -0.09 6.53 -11.98
C ASP A 188 -0.11 8.02 -11.61
N GLU A 189 -0.76 8.37 -10.50
CA GLU A 189 -0.79 9.74 -9.97
C GLU A 189 0.60 10.23 -9.58
N PHE A 190 1.42 9.35 -8.96
CA PHE A 190 2.79 9.66 -8.59
C PHE A 190 3.65 9.91 -9.83
N ILE A 191 3.59 9.03 -10.84
CA ILE A 191 4.36 9.19 -12.09
C ILE A 191 3.97 10.48 -12.82
N ALA A 192 2.70 10.88 -12.76
CA ALA A 192 2.22 12.14 -13.34
C ALA A 192 2.58 13.39 -12.51
N SER A 193 3.14 13.23 -11.32
CA SER A 193 3.56 14.33 -10.44
C SER A 193 4.97 14.81 -10.76
N THR A 194 5.44 15.85 -10.07
CA THR A 194 6.81 16.36 -10.21
C THR A 194 7.85 15.61 -9.35
N TYR A 195 7.43 14.64 -8.54
CA TYR A 195 8.32 13.95 -7.61
C TYR A 195 9.32 13.00 -8.29
N PRO A 196 8.96 12.24 -9.35
CA PRO A 196 9.92 11.40 -10.07
C PRO A 196 11.12 12.20 -10.62
N GLU A 197 10.89 13.42 -11.12
CA GLU A 197 11.93 14.31 -11.62
C GLU A 197 12.96 14.71 -10.55
N ARG A 198 12.55 14.66 -9.27
CA ARG A 198 13.39 14.96 -8.11
C ARG A 198 14.11 13.73 -7.55
N ASN A 199 14.13 12.63 -8.29
CA ASN A 199 14.66 11.34 -7.85
C ASN A 199 14.06 10.88 -6.50
N THR A 200 12.77 11.14 -6.31
CA THR A 200 11.99 10.77 -5.13
C THR A 200 11.08 9.62 -5.49
N GLY A 201 11.01 8.60 -4.66
CA GLY A 201 10.14 7.43 -4.84
C GLY A 201 9.22 7.23 -3.63
N CYS A 202 8.36 6.23 -3.69
CA CYS A 202 7.40 5.90 -2.63
C CYS A 202 8.07 5.71 -1.26
N LEU A 203 9.24 5.04 -1.25
CA LEU A 203 10.01 4.76 -0.04
C LEU A 203 10.43 6.03 0.72
N ASN A 204 10.68 7.13 0.00
CA ASN A 204 11.16 8.37 0.63
C ASN A 204 10.16 8.96 1.63
N CYS A 205 8.86 8.75 1.37
CA CYS A 205 7.77 9.23 2.22
C CYS A 205 7.22 8.13 3.13
N HIS A 206 6.91 6.95 2.57
CA HIS A 206 6.22 5.87 3.30
C HIS A 206 7.15 4.97 4.11
N MET A 207 8.46 4.97 3.81
CA MET A 207 9.50 4.23 4.51
C MET A 207 10.68 5.15 4.82
N GLN A 208 10.46 6.16 5.64
CA GLN A 208 11.44 7.21 5.96
C GLN A 208 12.81 6.63 6.30
N THR A 209 13.86 7.33 5.86
CA THR A 209 15.24 6.89 6.12
C THR A 209 15.70 7.27 7.52
N TYR A 210 16.61 6.46 8.08
CA TYR A 210 17.29 6.73 9.34
C TYR A 210 18.72 6.20 9.32
N THR A 211 19.53 6.68 10.24
CA THR A 211 20.87 6.15 10.50
C THR A 211 20.79 5.09 11.61
N GLY A 212 21.29 3.89 11.32
CA GLY A 212 21.21 2.77 12.27
C GLY A 212 21.96 1.54 11.79
N ARG A 213 21.59 0.40 12.35
CA ARG A 213 22.13 -0.92 11.99
C ARG A 213 21.00 -1.80 11.50
N ALA A 214 21.22 -2.55 10.42
CA ALA A 214 20.23 -3.50 9.91
C ALA A 214 20.10 -4.73 10.80
N THR A 215 21.21 -5.12 11.45
CA THR A 215 21.30 -6.16 12.49
C THR A 215 22.04 -5.60 13.69
N PRO A 216 21.83 -6.09 14.93
CA PRO A 216 22.47 -5.54 16.14
C PRO A 216 23.98 -5.40 16.02
N ASP A 217 24.64 -6.40 15.46
CA ASP A 217 26.10 -6.45 15.29
C ASP A 217 26.57 -6.00 13.91
N GLY A 218 25.65 -5.56 13.04
CA GLY A 218 25.98 -5.12 11.68
C GLY A 218 26.63 -3.73 11.65
N PRO A 219 27.17 -3.31 10.51
CA PRO A 219 27.75 -1.99 10.36
C PRO A 219 26.70 -0.88 10.45
N LEU A 220 27.14 0.30 10.92
CA LEU A 220 26.30 1.50 10.88
C LEU A 220 26.04 1.91 9.42
N ARG A 221 24.77 2.21 9.11
CA ARG A 221 24.30 2.63 7.79
C ARG A 221 23.53 3.94 7.90
N ASN A 222 23.77 4.87 6.98
CA ASN A 222 23.17 6.21 7.02
C ASN A 222 21.78 6.28 6.37
N ARG A 223 21.36 5.25 5.65
CA ARG A 223 20.12 5.26 4.86
C ARG A 223 19.41 3.91 4.92
N LEU A 224 19.09 3.49 6.14
CA LEU A 224 18.14 2.41 6.36
C LEU A 224 16.71 2.96 6.21
N HIS A 225 15.79 2.13 5.75
CA HIS A 225 14.37 2.48 5.65
C HIS A 225 13.58 1.92 6.82
N ARG A 226 12.65 2.71 7.36
CA ARG A 226 11.63 2.26 8.30
C ARG A 226 10.68 1.30 7.60
N HIS A 227 10.21 0.29 8.33
CA HIS A 227 9.24 -0.69 7.81
C HIS A 227 7.84 -0.51 8.40
N ASN A 228 7.51 0.71 8.83
CA ASN A 228 6.18 1.06 9.36
C ASN A 228 5.14 1.26 8.25
N PHE A 229 5.55 1.55 7.02
CA PHE A 229 4.68 1.76 5.85
C PHE A 229 3.54 2.73 6.15
N ILE A 230 3.87 3.92 6.65
CA ILE A 230 2.87 4.90 7.09
C ILE A 230 2.05 5.39 5.89
N GLY A 231 0.74 5.24 6.01
CA GLY A 231 -0.26 5.69 5.03
C GLY A 231 -1.39 6.45 5.73
N VAL A 232 -2.63 5.99 5.51
CA VAL A 232 -3.84 6.59 6.12
C VAL A 232 -4.64 5.61 6.96
N ASP A 233 -4.47 4.30 6.72
CA ASP A 233 -5.25 3.27 7.37
C ASP A 233 -4.68 2.88 8.72
N VAL A 234 -5.59 2.60 9.66
CA VAL A 234 -5.28 2.08 10.99
C VAL A 234 -6.03 0.77 11.19
N ALA A 235 -5.41 -0.17 11.91
CA ALA A 235 -6.11 -1.40 12.27
C ALA A 235 -7.37 -1.09 13.08
N VAL A 236 -8.49 -1.73 12.72
CA VAL A 236 -9.79 -1.57 13.39
C VAL A 236 -10.03 -2.64 14.45
N THR A 237 -9.23 -3.69 14.49
CA THR A 237 -9.17 -4.71 15.53
C THR A 237 -7.87 -4.61 16.32
N PRO A 238 -7.76 -5.17 17.54
CA PRO A 238 -6.51 -5.17 18.29
C PRO A 238 -5.33 -5.71 17.46
N PHE A 239 -4.30 -4.88 17.31
CA PHE A 239 -3.14 -5.18 16.46
C PHE A 239 -1.86 -4.59 17.08
N PRO A 240 -0.68 -5.18 16.83
CA PRO A 240 0.56 -4.67 17.40
C PRO A 240 0.81 -3.21 17.05
N ARG A 241 1.26 -2.42 18.02
CA ARG A 241 1.68 -1.02 17.85
C ARG A 241 0.60 -0.05 17.33
N MET A 242 -0.70 -0.36 17.42
CA MET A 242 -1.79 0.52 16.96
C MET A 242 -1.66 1.98 17.43
N GLY A 243 -1.33 2.19 18.71
CA GLY A 243 -1.19 3.55 19.26
C GLY A 243 -0.03 4.33 18.62
N TYR A 244 1.06 3.66 18.32
CA TYR A 244 2.18 4.24 17.56
C TYR A 244 1.73 4.58 16.14
N GLN A 245 1.13 3.62 15.44
CA GLN A 245 0.68 3.78 14.07
C GLN A 245 -0.28 4.98 13.93
N ARG A 246 -1.28 5.10 14.80
CA ARG A 246 -2.23 6.22 14.78
C ARG A 246 -1.55 7.58 14.93
N ARG A 247 -0.55 7.70 15.80
CA ARG A 247 0.20 8.95 15.96
C ARG A 247 1.01 9.29 14.73
N GLU A 248 1.72 8.33 14.16
CA GLU A 248 2.54 8.53 12.97
C GLU A 248 1.68 8.90 11.76
N ILE A 249 0.55 8.23 11.56
CA ILE A 249 -0.41 8.56 10.49
C ILE A 249 -0.95 9.98 10.67
N ALA A 250 -1.37 10.36 11.87
CA ALA A 250 -1.87 11.70 12.14
C ALA A 250 -0.79 12.77 11.89
N ALA A 251 0.47 12.50 12.24
CA ALA A 251 1.59 13.38 11.95
C ALA A 251 1.85 13.47 10.43
N PHE A 252 1.83 12.34 9.75
CA PHE A 252 2.07 12.24 8.31
C PHE A 252 1.00 12.98 7.49
N LEU A 253 -0.27 12.80 7.82
CA LEU A 253 -1.39 13.49 7.16
C LEU A 253 -1.29 15.01 7.26
N ARG A 254 -0.78 15.56 8.36
CA ARG A 254 -0.56 17.01 8.51
C ARG A 254 0.46 17.58 7.53
N THR A 255 1.31 16.74 6.96
CA THR A 255 2.30 17.17 5.94
C THR A 255 1.76 17.12 4.51
N ALA A 256 0.64 16.44 4.29
CA ALA A 256 0.11 16.17 2.95
C ALA A 256 -0.48 17.40 2.28
N ALA A 257 -1.21 18.21 3.03
CA ALA A 257 -1.90 19.39 2.51
C ALA A 257 -1.69 20.62 3.37
N LYS A 258 -1.81 21.78 2.75
CA LYS A 258 -1.87 23.08 3.41
C LYS A 258 -3.23 23.72 3.15
N MET A 259 -3.89 24.15 4.21
CA MET A 259 -5.14 24.89 4.15
C MET A 259 -4.86 26.38 4.45
N THR A 260 -5.48 27.27 3.69
CA THR A 260 -5.52 28.69 3.96
C THR A 260 -6.95 29.19 3.91
N VAL A 261 -7.31 30.07 4.83
CA VAL A 261 -8.66 30.62 4.97
C VAL A 261 -8.55 32.14 4.83
N ALA A 262 -9.36 32.72 3.96
CA ALA A 262 -9.53 34.17 3.86
C ALA A 262 -11.00 34.51 4.18
N ALA A 263 -11.19 35.29 5.22
CA ALA A 263 -12.50 35.79 5.67
C ALA A 263 -12.42 37.31 5.95
N PRO A 264 -13.53 38.02 5.83
CA PRO A 264 -13.58 39.43 6.23
C PRO A 264 -13.30 39.55 7.73
N ARG A 265 -12.59 40.61 8.12
CA ARG A 265 -12.31 40.89 9.55
C ARG A 265 -13.56 41.31 10.34
N GLN A 266 -14.56 41.81 9.65
CA GLN A 266 -15.84 42.24 10.22
C GLN A 266 -16.96 41.80 9.29
N ALA A 267 -18.10 41.44 9.84
CA ALA A 267 -19.32 41.12 9.12
C ALA A 267 -20.50 41.80 9.80
N VAL A 268 -21.53 42.13 9.02
CA VAL A 268 -22.76 42.75 9.52
C VAL A 268 -23.74 41.65 9.88
N ALA A 269 -24.33 41.72 11.06
CA ALA A 269 -25.31 40.73 11.49
C ALA A 269 -26.53 40.74 10.54
N GLY A 270 -26.91 39.53 10.09
CA GLY A 270 -28.00 39.31 9.15
C GLY A 270 -27.59 39.46 7.67
N GLU A 271 -26.36 39.82 7.36
CA GLU A 271 -25.85 39.84 5.99
C GLU A 271 -24.97 38.59 5.67
N ALA A 272 -25.06 38.13 4.44
CA ALA A 272 -24.19 37.07 3.96
C ALA A 272 -22.77 37.60 3.69
N PHE A 273 -21.74 36.83 4.06
CA PHE A 273 -20.36 37.13 3.73
C PHE A 273 -19.66 35.89 3.17
N LYS A 274 -18.55 36.12 2.47
CA LYS A 274 -17.80 35.07 1.80
C LYS A 274 -16.58 34.65 2.63
N ILE A 275 -16.37 33.35 2.76
CA ILE A 275 -15.16 32.75 3.28
C ILE A 275 -14.51 31.96 2.14
N ASP A 276 -13.29 32.28 1.77
CA ASP A 276 -12.52 31.51 0.79
C ASP A 276 -11.61 30.52 1.53
N VAL A 277 -11.75 29.25 1.21
CA VAL A 277 -10.90 28.18 1.73
C VAL A 277 -10.14 27.55 0.59
N HIS A 278 -8.81 27.58 0.68
CA HIS A 278 -7.93 26.96 -0.29
C HIS A 278 -7.22 25.77 0.36
N VAL A 279 -7.40 24.56 -0.21
CA VAL A 279 -6.66 23.36 0.17
C VAL A 279 -5.68 23.04 -0.95
N LYS A 280 -4.39 23.00 -0.63
CA LYS A 280 -3.32 22.72 -1.59
C LYS A 280 -2.59 21.45 -1.16
N ASN A 281 -2.46 20.48 -2.06
CA ASN A 281 -1.54 19.36 -1.90
C ASN A 281 -0.10 19.91 -1.96
N VAL A 282 0.66 19.73 -0.90
CA VAL A 282 2.04 20.25 -0.78
C VAL A 282 3.05 19.16 -0.45
N GLY A 283 2.61 17.99 0.01
CA GLY A 283 3.49 16.93 0.50
C GLY A 283 3.18 15.54 -0.05
N ALA A 284 2.00 15.31 -0.63
CA ALA A 284 1.69 14.03 -1.25
C ALA A 284 2.10 14.04 -2.73
N GLY A 285 2.86 13.04 -3.13
CA GLY A 285 3.28 12.83 -4.52
C GLY A 285 2.19 12.23 -5.41
N HIS A 286 0.97 12.21 -4.96
CA HIS A 286 -0.22 11.67 -5.60
C HIS A 286 -1.43 12.51 -5.19
N ASN A 287 -2.62 12.21 -5.69
CA ASN A 287 -3.83 12.92 -5.34
C ASN A 287 -4.19 12.76 -3.84
N LEU A 288 -5.05 13.64 -3.35
CA LEU A 288 -5.71 13.58 -2.05
C LEU A 288 -7.22 13.68 -2.26
N PRO A 289 -7.99 12.61 -1.91
CA PRO A 289 -7.54 11.28 -1.46
C PRO A 289 -6.95 10.44 -2.59
N THR A 290 -6.31 9.32 -2.24
CA THR A 290 -5.77 8.30 -3.16
C THR A 290 -5.97 6.89 -2.59
N GLY A 291 -5.42 5.85 -3.23
CA GLY A 291 -5.67 4.45 -2.92
C GLY A 291 -7.00 4.01 -3.51
N PRO A 292 -7.82 3.21 -2.81
CA PRO A 292 -9.19 2.89 -3.22
C PRO A 292 -10.07 4.13 -3.10
N SER A 293 -9.93 5.06 -4.07
CA SER A 293 -10.50 6.40 -4.01
C SER A 293 -12.03 6.43 -3.94
N THR A 294 -12.69 5.34 -4.37
CA THR A 294 -14.13 5.15 -4.20
C THR A 294 -14.57 4.96 -2.76
N GLU A 295 -13.63 4.54 -1.90
CA GLU A 295 -13.83 4.27 -0.48
C GLU A 295 -13.28 5.40 0.41
N ARG A 296 -12.74 6.48 -0.20
CA ARG A 296 -12.11 7.59 0.51
C ARG A 296 -12.97 8.83 0.41
N GLU A 297 -13.31 9.39 1.56
CA GLU A 297 -14.02 10.65 1.67
C GLU A 297 -13.15 11.71 2.35
N MET A 298 -13.16 12.93 1.78
CA MET A 298 -12.58 14.11 2.40
C MET A 298 -13.64 15.20 2.42
N TRP A 299 -13.80 15.86 3.55
CA TRP A 299 -14.74 16.95 3.71
C TRP A 299 -14.09 18.14 4.38
N LEU A 300 -14.67 19.32 4.18
CA LEU A 300 -14.33 20.53 4.87
C LEU A 300 -15.34 20.74 6.01
N GLU A 301 -14.84 20.79 7.24
CA GLU A 301 -15.65 21.17 8.38
C GLU A 301 -15.48 22.66 8.69
N VAL A 302 -16.59 23.40 8.79
CA VAL A 302 -16.61 24.81 9.15
C VAL A 302 -17.42 24.98 10.44
N ILE A 303 -16.75 25.46 11.48
CA ILE A 303 -17.37 25.72 12.78
C ILE A 303 -17.28 27.22 13.04
N ALA A 304 -18.43 27.88 13.20
CA ALA A 304 -18.50 29.26 13.66
C ALA A 304 -18.74 29.25 15.17
N THR A 305 -17.89 29.93 15.93
CA THR A 305 -18.00 30.00 17.39
C THR A 305 -18.19 31.47 17.81
N SER A 306 -19.21 31.71 18.59
CA SER A 306 -19.46 33.03 19.18
C SER A 306 -18.41 33.42 20.23
N SER A 307 -18.35 34.69 20.60
CA SER A 307 -17.37 35.21 21.58
C SER A 307 -17.50 34.58 22.98
N ASP A 308 -18.66 34.01 23.29
CA ASP A 308 -18.96 33.27 24.53
C ASP A 308 -18.74 31.74 24.37
N GLY A 309 -18.14 31.31 23.27
CA GLY A 309 -17.73 29.92 23.04
C GLY A 309 -18.82 28.97 22.56
N ARG A 310 -20.01 29.46 22.21
CA ARG A 310 -21.11 28.66 21.66
C ARG A 310 -20.93 28.50 20.15
N PRO A 311 -21.09 27.27 19.61
CA PRO A 311 -21.09 27.02 18.17
C PRO A 311 -22.32 27.58 17.47
#